data_d9b77958b00ff7d9748deef442ef563d
#
_entry.id   d9b77958b00ff7d9748deef442ef563d
#
_cell.length_a   1.000
_cell.length_b   1.000
_cell.length_c   1.000
_cell.angle_alpha   90.00
_cell.angle_beta   90.00
_cell.angle_gamma   90.00
#
_symmetry.space_group_name_H-M   'P 1'
#
loop_
_entity.id
_entity.type
_entity.pdbx_description
1 polymer ?
#
loop_
_entity_poly.entity_id
_entity_poly.type
_entity_poly.pdbx_seq_one_letter_code
_entity_poly.pdbx_strand_id
1 'polypeptide(L)'
;MKKVSAILVCLLLVLTVLYPAGVIITGFLGCSFELISVSAFAIAIAVLSVCAIVLDLICRNTIENRAMQILLTMFTPLSLINAVFYILKCPQIEVFASVFVSAICSCYFAVKYGKPLSLKISALVLSVIMIVPIGFLSLFAMIFGNFGEDTVVKTVESPSGKYYAQVVDSDQGALGGDTIVEVYHNWELNVLLFKIEKKPQRVYFGDWGEYQKMQIYWKDDHCLVINAMEYEIE
;
A
#
# COMPACT_ATOMS: atom_id res chain seq x y z
N MET A 1 3.01 -2.92 -33.61
CA MET A 1 4.00 -3.18 -32.55
C MET A 1 4.44 -1.91 -31.84
N LYS A 2 4.96 -0.83 -32.49
CA LYS A 2 5.38 0.41 -31.81
C LYS A 2 4.26 1.05 -30.95
N LYS A 3 3.03 1.10 -31.44
CA LYS A 3 1.87 1.60 -30.68
C LYS A 3 1.55 0.76 -29.44
N VAL A 4 1.68 -0.57 -29.53
CA VAL A 4 1.42 -1.49 -28.43
C VAL A 4 2.46 -1.29 -27.31
N SER A 5 3.74 -1.15 -27.68
CA SER A 5 4.78 -0.86 -26.69
C SER A 5 4.55 0.47 -25.97
N ALA A 6 4.14 1.52 -26.69
CA ALA A 6 3.84 2.82 -26.07
C ALA A 6 2.63 2.73 -25.11
N ILE A 7 1.57 2.02 -25.51
CA ILE A 7 0.40 1.80 -24.65
C ILE A 7 0.80 1.05 -23.38
N LEU A 8 1.60 -0.01 -23.49
CA LEU A 8 2.04 -0.79 -22.34
C LEU A 8 2.88 0.03 -21.36
N VAL A 9 3.77 0.88 -21.87
CA VAL A 9 4.57 1.80 -21.05
C VAL A 9 3.68 2.84 -20.34
N CYS A 10 2.69 3.40 -21.05
CA CYS A 10 1.73 4.31 -20.43
C CYS A 10 0.90 3.61 -19.35
N LEU A 11 0.42 2.40 -19.60
CA LEU A 11 -0.32 1.60 -18.62
C LEU A 11 0.53 1.32 -17.38
N LEU A 12 1.79 0.93 -17.56
CA LEU A 12 2.73 0.68 -16.48
C LEU A 12 2.95 1.92 -15.62
N LEU A 13 3.16 3.09 -16.24
CA LEU A 13 3.32 4.36 -15.53
C LEU A 13 2.05 4.73 -14.74
N VAL A 14 0.87 4.57 -15.36
CA VAL A 14 -0.41 4.83 -14.67
C VAL A 14 -0.58 3.92 -13.46
N LEU A 15 -0.36 2.62 -13.60
CA LEU A 15 -0.49 1.68 -12.50
C LEU A 15 0.52 1.96 -11.39
N THR A 16 1.74 2.40 -11.73
CA THR A 16 2.77 2.74 -10.75
C THR A 16 2.39 3.97 -9.92
N VAL A 17 1.70 4.94 -10.51
CA VAL A 17 1.26 6.17 -9.82
C VAL A 17 -0.08 5.97 -9.09
N LEU A 18 -0.94 5.10 -9.61
CA LEU A 18 -2.32 4.96 -9.17
C LEU A 18 -2.45 4.61 -7.69
N TYR A 19 -1.65 3.67 -7.20
CA TYR A 19 -1.75 3.22 -5.81
C TYR A 19 -1.30 4.31 -4.82
N PRO A 20 -0.08 4.87 -4.89
CA PRO A 20 0.32 5.93 -3.96
C PRO A 20 -0.57 7.18 -4.09
N ALA A 21 -0.99 7.55 -5.29
CA ALA A 21 -1.92 8.66 -5.47
C ALA A 21 -3.30 8.38 -4.85
N GLY A 22 -3.80 7.16 -5.03
CA GLY A 22 -5.05 6.70 -4.39
C GLY A 22 -4.97 6.81 -2.87
N VAL A 23 -3.91 6.28 -2.25
CA VAL A 23 -3.69 6.35 -0.79
C VAL A 23 -3.66 7.79 -0.29
N ILE A 24 -2.97 8.68 -1.00
CA ILE A 24 -2.89 10.09 -0.61
C ILE A 24 -4.27 10.77 -0.74
N ILE A 25 -4.92 10.63 -1.88
CA ILE A 25 -6.20 11.31 -2.16
C ILE A 25 -7.29 10.83 -1.19
N THR A 26 -7.45 9.52 -1.04
CA THR A 26 -8.48 8.96 -0.13
C THR A 26 -8.16 9.26 1.32
N GLY A 27 -6.86 9.34 1.68
CA GLY A 27 -6.41 9.74 3.00
C GLY A 27 -6.91 11.14 3.41
N PHE A 28 -6.92 12.09 2.47
CA PHE A 28 -7.51 13.42 2.69
C PHE A 28 -9.04 13.40 2.83
N LEU A 29 -9.70 12.38 2.26
CA LEU A 29 -11.15 12.20 2.34
C LEU A 29 -11.58 11.36 3.56
N GLY A 30 -10.68 11.02 4.47
CA GLY A 30 -10.97 10.18 5.62
C GLY A 30 -11.25 8.71 5.26
N CYS A 31 -10.82 8.27 4.07
CA CYS A 31 -10.95 6.91 3.60
C CYS A 31 -9.58 6.21 3.55
N SER A 32 -9.58 4.88 3.59
CA SER A 32 -8.44 4.04 3.23
C SER A 32 -8.57 3.60 1.78
N PHE A 33 -7.42 3.46 1.11
CA PHE A 33 -7.32 2.91 -0.24
C PHE A 33 -6.37 1.73 -0.17
N GLU A 34 -6.91 0.55 -0.32
CA GLU A 34 -6.15 -0.68 -0.14
C GLU A 34 -6.13 -1.53 -1.41
N LEU A 35 -5.08 -2.33 -1.54
CA LEU A 35 -5.03 -3.37 -2.57
C LEU A 35 -5.71 -4.62 -2.03
N ILE A 36 -6.63 -5.21 -2.79
CA ILE A 36 -7.25 -6.51 -2.45
C ILE A 36 -6.17 -7.57 -2.32
N SER A 37 -5.13 -7.51 -3.15
CA SER A 37 -3.95 -8.36 -3.03
C SER A 37 -2.69 -7.59 -3.43
N VAL A 38 -1.87 -7.27 -2.45
CA VAL A 38 -0.57 -6.58 -2.64
C VAL A 38 0.35 -7.44 -3.49
N SER A 39 0.45 -8.74 -3.21
CA SER A 39 1.30 -9.68 -3.94
C SER A 39 0.91 -9.77 -5.41
N ALA A 40 -0.37 -9.95 -5.70
CA ALA A 40 -0.86 -10.04 -7.08
C ALA A 40 -0.60 -8.75 -7.86
N PHE A 41 -0.78 -7.59 -7.24
CA PHE A 41 -0.54 -6.30 -7.87
C PHE A 41 0.95 -6.06 -8.12
N ALA A 42 1.82 -6.37 -7.14
CA ALA A 42 3.28 -6.25 -7.29
C ALA A 42 3.81 -7.17 -8.41
N ILE A 43 3.34 -8.42 -8.46
CA ILE A 43 3.69 -9.38 -9.53
C ILE A 43 3.21 -8.86 -10.89
N ALA A 44 1.98 -8.34 -10.98
CA ALA A 44 1.47 -7.79 -12.22
C ALA A 44 2.32 -6.63 -12.75
N ILE A 45 2.74 -5.69 -11.88
CA ILE A 45 3.65 -4.60 -12.26
C ILE A 45 5.01 -5.15 -12.71
N ALA A 46 5.57 -6.14 -12.02
CA ALA A 46 6.83 -6.75 -12.41
C ALA A 46 6.75 -7.41 -13.79
N VAL A 47 5.71 -8.20 -14.04
CA VAL A 47 5.48 -8.85 -15.34
C VAL A 47 5.30 -7.82 -16.45
N LEU A 48 4.46 -6.79 -16.23
CA LEU A 48 4.26 -5.71 -17.19
C LEU A 48 5.56 -4.95 -17.48
N SER A 49 6.41 -4.75 -16.47
CA SER A 49 7.72 -4.10 -16.61
C SER A 49 8.65 -4.90 -17.51
N VAL A 50 8.72 -6.21 -17.32
CA VAL A 50 9.51 -7.12 -18.16
C VAL A 50 8.95 -7.14 -19.60
N CYS A 51 7.63 -7.28 -19.76
CA CYS A 51 6.99 -7.23 -21.08
C CYS A 51 7.26 -5.91 -21.80
N ALA A 52 7.24 -4.79 -21.10
CA ALA A 52 7.55 -3.48 -21.66
C ALA A 52 8.98 -3.42 -22.19
N ILE A 53 9.97 -3.95 -21.46
CA ILE A 53 11.36 -4.02 -21.94
C ILE A 53 11.49 -4.92 -23.16
N VAL A 54 10.92 -6.12 -23.11
CA VAL A 54 10.98 -7.06 -24.23
C VAL A 54 10.41 -6.44 -25.50
N LEU A 55 9.25 -5.82 -25.41
CA LEU A 55 8.62 -5.12 -26.56
C LEU A 55 9.46 -3.92 -27.02
N ASP A 56 10.08 -3.20 -26.09
CA ASP A 56 10.92 -2.06 -26.42
C ASP A 56 12.20 -2.50 -27.16
N LEU A 57 12.81 -3.60 -26.76
CA LEU A 57 13.96 -4.20 -27.42
C LEU A 57 13.60 -4.71 -28.84
N ILE A 58 12.49 -5.43 -28.97
CA ILE A 58 12.02 -5.97 -30.27
C ILE A 58 11.66 -4.84 -31.23
N CYS A 59 10.93 -3.85 -30.76
CA CYS A 59 10.42 -2.76 -31.61
C CYS A 59 11.46 -1.70 -31.93
N ARG A 60 12.61 -1.70 -31.24
CA ARG A 60 13.67 -0.67 -31.33
C ARG A 60 13.08 0.75 -31.29
N ASN A 61 12.22 0.99 -30.32
CA ASN A 61 11.51 2.27 -30.22
C ASN A 61 12.47 3.43 -29.96
N THR A 62 12.17 4.54 -30.63
CA THR A 62 12.73 5.86 -30.31
C THR A 62 11.58 6.71 -29.77
N ILE A 63 11.69 7.17 -28.54
CA ILE A 63 10.71 8.07 -27.92
C ILE A 63 11.23 9.50 -28.09
N GLU A 64 10.58 10.27 -28.95
CA GLU A 64 10.95 11.66 -29.25
C GLU A 64 10.20 12.65 -28.34
N ASN A 65 9.04 12.25 -27.82
CA ASN A 65 8.24 13.09 -26.96
C ASN A 65 8.94 13.37 -25.63
N ARG A 66 9.26 14.64 -25.37
CA ARG A 66 10.00 15.10 -24.20
C ARG A 66 9.29 14.76 -22.88
N ALA A 67 7.97 14.90 -22.83
CA ALA A 67 7.19 14.56 -21.63
C ALA A 67 7.32 13.08 -21.29
N MET A 68 7.22 12.18 -22.28
CA MET A 68 7.40 10.76 -22.09
C MET A 68 8.82 10.39 -21.66
N GLN A 69 9.86 11.09 -22.17
CA GLN A 69 11.24 10.89 -21.72
C GLN A 69 11.41 11.27 -20.25
N ILE A 70 10.78 12.36 -19.80
CA ILE A 70 10.78 12.78 -18.40
C ILE A 70 10.09 11.72 -17.54
N LEU A 71 8.88 11.30 -17.90
CA LEU A 71 8.12 10.29 -17.17
C LEU A 71 8.88 8.96 -17.04
N LEU A 72 9.50 8.49 -18.12
CA LEU A 72 10.30 7.26 -18.09
C LEU A 72 11.57 7.39 -17.25
N THR A 73 12.17 8.57 -17.20
CA THR A 73 13.33 8.81 -16.33
C THR A 73 12.91 8.84 -14.85
N MET A 74 11.74 9.41 -14.55
CA MET A 74 11.18 9.43 -13.20
C MET A 74 10.53 8.10 -12.78
N PHE A 75 10.44 7.13 -13.67
CA PHE A 75 9.86 5.84 -13.36
C PHE A 75 10.63 5.11 -12.24
N THR A 76 11.96 5.24 -12.19
CA THR A 76 12.78 4.62 -11.13
C THR A 76 12.40 5.11 -9.73
N PRO A 77 12.45 6.42 -9.41
CA PRO A 77 12.02 6.90 -8.10
C PRO A 77 10.54 6.59 -7.82
N LEU A 78 9.65 6.62 -8.82
CA LEU A 78 8.24 6.25 -8.64
C LEU A 78 8.08 4.77 -8.28
N SER A 79 8.84 3.87 -8.91
CA SER A 79 8.81 2.44 -8.58
C SER A 79 9.32 2.18 -7.15
N LEU A 80 10.30 2.94 -6.69
CA LEU A 80 10.81 2.87 -5.33
C LEU A 80 9.81 3.39 -4.28
N ILE A 81 9.03 4.43 -4.60
CA ILE A 81 7.93 4.88 -3.73
C ILE A 81 6.91 3.75 -3.54
N ASN A 82 6.50 3.09 -4.62
CA ASN A 82 5.62 1.92 -4.52
C ASN A 82 6.22 0.79 -3.69
N ALA A 83 7.54 0.57 -3.80
CA ALA A 83 8.23 -0.42 -3.00
C ALA A 83 8.02 -0.23 -1.50
N VAL A 84 8.09 1.02 -1.01
CA VAL A 84 7.82 1.35 0.40
C VAL A 84 6.41 0.93 0.81
N PHE A 85 5.40 1.31 0.00
CA PHE A 85 4.01 0.98 0.30
C PHE A 85 3.76 -0.53 0.32
N TYR A 86 4.32 -1.28 -0.64
CA TYR A 86 4.10 -2.72 -0.71
C TYR A 86 4.80 -3.47 0.42
N ILE A 87 6.04 -3.10 0.74
CA ILE A 87 6.83 -3.74 1.79
C ILE A 87 6.21 -3.53 3.17
N LEU A 88 5.72 -2.31 3.45
CA LEU A 88 5.07 -1.99 4.72
C LEU A 88 3.73 -2.71 4.90
N LYS A 89 3.01 -2.99 3.79
CA LYS A 89 1.70 -3.67 3.85
C LYS A 89 1.81 -5.19 3.80
N CYS A 90 2.82 -5.73 3.13
CA CYS A 90 2.95 -7.17 2.89
C CYS A 90 4.43 -7.56 2.73
N PRO A 91 5.16 -7.86 3.83
CA PRO A 91 6.58 -8.20 3.80
C PRO A 91 6.82 -9.65 3.36
N GLN A 92 6.25 -10.06 2.23
CA GLN A 92 6.42 -11.40 1.66
C GLN A 92 7.51 -11.42 0.59
N ILE A 93 8.15 -12.58 0.42
CA ILE A 93 9.28 -12.74 -0.50
C ILE A 93 8.90 -12.45 -1.96
N GLU A 94 7.67 -12.77 -2.37
CA GLU A 94 7.15 -12.50 -3.70
C GLU A 94 7.05 -11.00 -3.98
N VAL A 95 6.69 -10.21 -2.97
CA VAL A 95 6.61 -8.76 -3.06
C VAL A 95 8.01 -8.16 -3.20
N PHE A 96 8.98 -8.61 -2.39
CA PHE A 96 10.37 -8.17 -2.51
C PHE A 96 10.96 -8.48 -3.89
N ALA A 97 10.77 -9.72 -4.38
CA ALA A 97 11.23 -10.11 -5.70
C ALA A 97 10.60 -9.26 -6.82
N SER A 98 9.30 -9.02 -6.75
CA SER A 98 8.56 -8.22 -7.73
C SER A 98 9.00 -6.76 -7.76
N VAL A 99 9.21 -6.16 -6.59
CA VAL A 99 9.73 -4.81 -6.44
C VAL A 99 11.14 -4.70 -7.02
N PHE A 100 12.00 -5.67 -6.73
CA PHE A 100 13.38 -5.69 -7.24
C PHE A 100 13.41 -5.77 -8.77
N VAL A 101 12.60 -6.66 -9.37
CA VAL A 101 12.45 -6.76 -10.83
C VAL A 101 11.95 -5.45 -11.42
N SER A 102 10.92 -4.85 -10.84
CA SER A 102 10.36 -3.56 -11.31
C SER A 102 11.39 -2.43 -11.23
N ALA A 103 12.19 -2.38 -10.17
CA ALA A 103 13.25 -1.39 -10.00
C ALA A 103 14.35 -1.55 -11.06
N ILE A 104 14.81 -2.77 -11.36
CA ILE A 104 15.77 -3.02 -12.43
C ILE A 104 15.21 -2.58 -13.79
N CYS A 105 13.95 -2.96 -14.06
CA CYS A 105 13.29 -2.58 -15.31
C CYS A 105 13.16 -1.07 -15.47
N SER A 106 12.85 -0.37 -14.38
CA SER A 106 12.75 1.10 -14.39
C SER A 106 14.10 1.77 -14.68
N CYS A 107 15.21 1.24 -14.15
CA CYS A 107 16.56 1.70 -14.45
C CYS A 107 16.90 1.60 -15.94
N TYR A 108 16.48 0.53 -16.62
CA TYR A 108 16.66 0.40 -18.06
C TYR A 108 16.01 1.56 -18.81
N PHE A 109 14.76 1.91 -18.50
CA PHE A 109 14.06 3.02 -19.12
C PHE A 109 14.71 4.37 -18.83
N ALA A 110 15.14 4.60 -17.60
CA ALA A 110 15.82 5.83 -17.20
C ALA A 110 17.16 6.01 -17.95
N VAL A 111 17.95 4.94 -18.11
CA VAL A 111 19.21 4.98 -18.85
C VAL A 111 18.97 5.20 -20.34
N LYS A 112 18.04 4.49 -20.95
CA LYS A 112 17.78 4.53 -22.39
C LYS A 112 17.15 5.85 -22.82
N TYR A 113 16.16 6.36 -22.09
CA TYR A 113 15.33 7.49 -22.51
C TYR A 113 15.61 8.80 -21.76
N GLY A 114 16.36 8.75 -20.66
CA GLY A 114 16.65 9.94 -19.87
C GLY A 114 17.44 10.98 -20.67
N LYS A 115 16.83 12.12 -20.92
CA LYS A 115 17.41 13.32 -21.52
C LYS A 115 16.76 14.54 -20.86
N PRO A 116 17.46 15.54 -20.43
CA PRO A 116 18.92 15.78 -20.46
C PRO A 116 19.68 15.03 -19.34
N LEU A 117 21.01 15.15 -19.33
CA LEU A 117 21.89 14.53 -18.34
C LEU A 117 21.54 14.91 -16.89
N SER A 118 21.15 16.17 -16.66
CA SER A 118 20.70 16.65 -15.34
C SER A 118 19.52 15.83 -14.80
N LEU A 119 18.56 15.48 -15.65
CA LEU A 119 17.41 14.65 -15.27
C LEU A 119 17.82 13.22 -14.89
N LYS A 120 18.79 12.63 -15.60
CA LYS A 120 19.35 11.31 -15.23
C LYS A 120 20.05 11.36 -13.88
N ILE A 121 20.85 12.40 -13.65
CA ILE A 121 21.58 12.58 -12.39
C ILE A 121 20.58 12.75 -11.25
N SER A 122 19.56 13.61 -11.40
CA SER A 122 18.55 13.79 -10.35
C SER A 122 17.75 12.52 -10.04
N ALA A 123 17.37 11.77 -11.07
CA ALA A 123 16.67 10.50 -10.88
C ALA A 123 17.58 9.46 -10.19
N LEU A 124 18.86 9.40 -10.56
CA LEU A 124 19.84 8.51 -9.92
C LEU A 124 20.05 8.88 -8.45
N VAL A 125 20.29 10.17 -8.15
CA VAL A 125 20.49 10.64 -6.77
C VAL A 125 19.27 10.33 -5.92
N LEU A 126 18.07 10.65 -6.40
CA LEU A 126 16.82 10.35 -5.70
C LEU A 126 16.66 8.85 -5.47
N SER A 127 16.98 8.02 -6.45
CA SER A 127 16.91 6.57 -6.32
C SER A 127 17.89 6.03 -5.26
N VAL A 128 19.12 6.54 -5.24
CA VAL A 128 20.12 6.14 -4.23
C VAL A 128 19.67 6.54 -2.83
N ILE A 129 19.14 7.77 -2.67
CA ILE A 129 18.60 8.25 -1.38
C ILE A 129 17.46 7.34 -0.89
N MET A 130 16.64 6.79 -1.80
CA MET A 130 15.51 5.95 -1.45
C MET A 130 15.90 4.47 -1.22
N ILE A 131 16.92 3.95 -1.94
CA ILE A 131 17.33 2.54 -1.82
C ILE A 131 17.81 2.21 -0.40
N VAL A 132 18.52 3.10 0.26
CA VAL A 132 19.05 2.87 1.62
C VAL A 132 17.92 2.68 2.63
N PRO A 133 16.94 3.60 2.80
CA PRO A 133 15.84 3.38 3.73
C PRO A 133 14.95 2.19 3.32
N ILE A 134 14.73 1.94 2.03
CA ILE A 134 13.97 0.78 1.57
C ILE A 134 14.67 -0.53 1.94
N GLY A 135 15.97 -0.61 1.70
CA GLY A 135 16.77 -1.79 2.09
C GLY A 135 16.73 -2.03 3.59
N PHE A 136 16.85 -0.96 4.39
CA PHE A 136 16.74 -1.05 5.85
C PHE A 136 15.34 -1.51 6.28
N LEU A 137 14.28 -0.89 5.76
CA LEU A 137 12.89 -1.27 6.05
C LEU A 137 12.59 -2.71 5.63
N SER A 138 13.10 -3.13 4.47
CA SER A 138 12.94 -4.51 3.99
C SER A 138 13.61 -5.52 4.92
N LEU A 139 14.85 -5.24 5.32
CA LEU A 139 15.59 -6.09 6.25
C LEU A 139 14.91 -6.11 7.63
N PHE A 140 14.47 -4.96 8.11
CA PHE A 140 13.74 -4.84 9.37
C PHE A 140 12.43 -5.63 9.32
N ALA A 141 11.63 -5.47 8.25
CA ALA A 141 10.38 -6.20 8.07
C ALA A 141 10.59 -7.72 7.95
N MET A 142 11.67 -8.17 7.31
CA MET A 142 12.00 -9.61 7.24
C MET A 142 12.39 -10.19 8.61
N ILE A 143 13.10 -9.41 9.44
CA ILE A 143 13.58 -9.88 10.75
C ILE A 143 12.47 -9.74 11.80
N PHE A 144 11.72 -8.65 11.77
CA PHE A 144 10.80 -8.25 12.83
C PHE A 144 9.32 -8.24 12.40
N GLY A 145 9.00 -8.47 11.13
CA GLY A 145 7.63 -8.39 10.59
C GLY A 145 6.63 -9.38 11.19
N ASN A 146 7.11 -10.40 11.91
CA ASN A 146 6.26 -11.38 12.59
C ASN A 146 6.29 -11.22 14.12
N PHE A 147 6.84 -10.12 14.64
CA PHE A 147 6.96 -9.89 16.10
C PHE A 147 5.72 -9.24 16.71
N GLY A 148 4.70 -8.91 15.93
CA GLY A 148 3.42 -8.44 16.42
C GLY A 148 2.31 -8.96 15.53
N GLU A 149 1.18 -9.31 16.12
CA GLU A 149 0.01 -9.76 15.40
C GLU A 149 -1.24 -9.11 16.01
N ASP A 150 -2.02 -8.47 15.15
CA ASP A 150 -3.33 -7.94 15.52
C ASP A 150 -4.38 -9.03 15.26
N THR A 151 -4.99 -9.55 16.33
CA THR A 151 -6.00 -10.58 16.22
C THR A 151 -7.36 -10.02 16.59
N VAL A 152 -8.33 -10.10 15.68
CA VAL A 152 -9.73 -9.76 15.97
C VAL A 152 -10.33 -10.84 16.86
N VAL A 153 -10.58 -10.51 18.12
CA VAL A 153 -11.11 -11.47 19.11
C VAL A 153 -12.63 -11.42 19.25
N LYS A 154 -13.24 -10.29 18.88
CA LYS A 154 -14.71 -10.14 18.93
C LYS A 154 -15.16 -9.08 17.93
N THR A 155 -16.30 -9.32 17.28
CA THR A 155 -17.00 -8.35 16.43
C THR A 155 -18.43 -8.21 16.91
N VAL A 156 -18.93 -6.97 17.02
CA VAL A 156 -20.28 -6.63 17.43
C VAL A 156 -20.87 -5.65 16.43
N GLU A 157 -21.98 -6.01 15.79
CA GLU A 157 -22.67 -5.16 14.81
C GLU A 157 -23.64 -4.20 15.49
N SER A 158 -23.78 -3.00 14.94
CA SER A 158 -24.78 -2.03 15.38
C SER A 158 -26.20 -2.50 15.02
N PRO A 159 -27.26 -2.02 15.71
CA PRO A 159 -28.63 -2.47 15.47
C PRO A 159 -29.11 -2.35 14.02
N SER A 160 -28.66 -1.34 13.28
CA SER A 160 -28.99 -1.18 11.84
C SER A 160 -28.02 -1.93 10.90
N GLY A 161 -26.90 -2.47 11.41
CA GLY A 161 -25.83 -3.04 10.60
C GLY A 161 -24.97 -1.99 9.85
N LYS A 162 -25.16 -0.69 10.16
CA LYS A 162 -24.40 0.41 9.53
C LYS A 162 -22.96 0.46 10.00
N TYR A 163 -22.70 0.05 11.25
CA TYR A 163 -21.40 0.00 11.87
C TYR A 163 -21.14 -1.38 12.46
N TYR A 164 -19.89 -1.72 12.63
CA TYR A 164 -19.45 -2.84 13.47
C TYR A 164 -18.22 -2.44 14.27
N ALA A 165 -18.16 -2.89 15.51
CA ALA A 165 -17.03 -2.71 16.39
C ALA A 165 -16.19 -3.99 16.44
N GLN A 166 -14.89 -3.88 16.27
CA GLN A 166 -13.94 -4.97 16.43
C GLN A 166 -13.10 -4.75 17.68
N VAL A 167 -13.03 -5.76 18.51
CA VAL A 167 -12.07 -5.85 19.61
C VAL A 167 -10.84 -6.57 19.08
N VAL A 168 -9.71 -5.89 19.15
CA VAL A 168 -8.44 -6.38 18.64
C VAL A 168 -7.49 -6.61 19.80
N ASP A 169 -6.93 -7.81 19.88
CA ASP A 169 -5.76 -8.13 20.67
C ASP A 169 -4.53 -7.82 19.84
N SER A 170 -3.85 -6.73 20.19
CA SER A 170 -2.64 -6.28 19.51
C SER A 170 -1.43 -6.78 20.28
N ASP A 171 -0.91 -7.94 19.88
CA ASP A 171 0.30 -8.50 20.46
C ASP A 171 1.53 -7.88 19.78
N GLN A 172 2.37 -7.19 20.56
CA GLN A 172 3.62 -6.58 20.11
C GLN A 172 4.84 -7.45 20.47
N GLY A 173 4.63 -8.73 20.72
CA GLY A 173 5.65 -9.69 21.07
C GLY A 173 6.32 -9.35 22.40
N ALA A 174 7.65 -9.25 22.41
CA ALA A 174 8.43 -8.99 23.64
C ALA A 174 8.17 -7.58 24.25
N LEU A 175 7.48 -6.69 23.55
CA LEU A 175 7.13 -5.34 24.04
C LEU A 175 5.78 -5.31 24.78
N GLY A 176 5.08 -6.44 24.85
CA GLY A 176 3.75 -6.53 25.44
C GLY A 176 2.65 -6.50 24.38
N GLY A 177 1.52 -5.93 24.72
CA GLY A 177 0.40 -5.78 23.82
C GLY A 177 -0.65 -4.84 24.37
N ASP A 178 -1.69 -4.61 23.57
CA ASP A 178 -2.78 -3.69 23.89
C ASP A 178 -4.12 -4.32 23.51
N THR A 179 -5.18 -3.91 24.16
CA THR A 179 -6.56 -4.18 23.76
C THR A 179 -7.13 -2.96 23.07
N ILE A 180 -7.48 -3.07 21.80
CA ILE A 180 -7.96 -1.95 21.00
C ILE A 180 -9.41 -2.23 20.58
N VAL A 181 -10.27 -1.19 20.59
CA VAL A 181 -11.59 -1.28 19.95
C VAL A 181 -11.67 -0.25 18.84
N GLU A 182 -11.93 -0.75 17.65
CA GLU A 182 -12.10 0.07 16.45
C GLU A 182 -13.52 -0.12 15.89
N VAL A 183 -14.14 0.99 15.53
CA VAL A 183 -15.46 1.01 14.88
C VAL A 183 -15.28 1.25 13.40
N TYR A 184 -15.82 0.35 12.63
CA TYR A 184 -15.83 0.36 11.17
C TYR A 184 -17.21 0.74 10.66
N HIS A 185 -17.23 1.48 9.58
CA HIS A 185 -18.43 1.70 8.81
C HIS A 185 -18.63 0.52 7.85
N ASN A 186 -19.82 -0.07 7.84
CA ASN A 186 -20.14 -1.20 6.94
C ASN A 186 -20.41 -0.70 5.52
N TRP A 187 -19.45 0.05 4.98
CA TRP A 187 -19.46 0.55 3.61
C TRP A 187 -18.10 0.32 2.98
N GLU A 188 -18.10 -0.40 1.90
CA GLU A 188 -16.91 -0.63 1.09
C GLU A 188 -17.22 -0.50 -0.39
N LEU A 189 -16.27 0.01 -1.15
CA LEU A 189 -16.31 0.06 -2.60
C LEU A 189 -15.15 -0.74 -3.18
N ASN A 190 -15.47 -1.84 -3.85
CA ASN A 190 -14.48 -2.67 -4.51
C ASN A 190 -14.41 -2.30 -6.00
N VAL A 191 -13.25 -1.84 -6.47
CA VAL A 191 -13.00 -1.46 -7.86
C VAL A 191 -11.79 -2.23 -8.39
N LEU A 192 -12.02 -3.27 -9.19
CA LEU A 192 -10.99 -4.12 -9.78
C LEU A 192 -10.06 -4.75 -8.72
N LEU A 193 -8.89 -4.13 -8.50
CA LEU A 193 -7.86 -4.59 -7.57
C LEU A 193 -7.79 -3.75 -6.30
N PHE A 194 -8.67 -2.78 -6.15
CA PHE A 194 -8.65 -1.79 -5.07
C PHE A 194 -9.92 -1.87 -4.23
N LYS A 195 -9.75 -1.66 -2.94
CA LYS A 195 -10.80 -1.51 -1.95
C LYS A 195 -10.72 -0.11 -1.37
N ILE A 196 -11.86 0.58 -1.29
CA ILE A 196 -11.99 1.87 -0.63
C ILE A 196 -13.00 1.68 0.50
N GLU A 197 -12.61 2.07 1.70
CA GLU A 197 -13.48 2.02 2.89
C GLU A 197 -13.23 3.25 3.77
N LYS A 198 -14.17 3.60 4.63
CA LYS A 198 -13.93 4.63 5.65
C LYS A 198 -12.87 4.13 6.63
N LYS A 199 -11.99 5.04 7.05
CA LYS A 199 -11.02 4.71 8.10
C LYS A 199 -11.78 4.37 9.38
N PRO A 200 -11.35 3.31 10.10
CA PRO A 200 -11.95 2.98 11.38
C PRO A 200 -11.70 4.10 12.40
N GLN A 201 -12.66 4.30 13.27
CA GLN A 201 -12.55 5.17 14.43
C GLN A 201 -12.09 4.33 15.62
N ARG A 202 -10.89 4.60 16.13
CA ARG A 202 -10.43 3.98 17.38
C ARG A 202 -11.12 4.64 18.55
N VAL A 203 -11.93 3.88 19.28
CA VAL A 203 -12.74 4.37 20.40
C VAL A 203 -12.22 3.95 21.76
N TYR A 204 -11.43 2.88 21.82
CA TYR A 204 -10.89 2.37 23.08
C TYR A 204 -9.44 1.88 22.91
N PHE A 205 -8.65 2.13 23.95
CA PHE A 205 -7.29 1.63 24.07
C PHE A 205 -7.08 1.22 25.54
N GLY A 206 -6.80 -0.04 25.80
CA GLY A 206 -6.66 -0.62 27.13
C GLY A 206 -5.49 -1.56 27.23
N ASP A 207 -5.29 -2.09 28.44
CA ASP A 207 -4.18 -2.98 28.75
C ASP A 207 -4.27 -4.33 28.00
N TRP A 208 -3.13 -4.96 27.82
CA TRP A 208 -3.04 -6.25 27.17
C TRP A 208 -3.88 -7.33 27.87
N GLY A 209 -4.68 -8.04 27.08
CA GLY A 209 -5.56 -9.10 27.58
C GLY A 209 -6.84 -8.61 28.27
N GLU A 210 -7.08 -7.30 28.35
CA GLU A 210 -8.32 -6.74 28.92
C GLU A 210 -9.57 -7.19 28.16
N TYR A 211 -9.43 -7.48 26.88
CA TYR A 211 -10.51 -8.02 26.03
C TYR A 211 -11.18 -9.27 26.61
N GLN A 212 -10.48 -10.07 27.42
CA GLN A 212 -11.01 -11.30 27.99
C GLN A 212 -12.18 -11.08 28.96
N LYS A 213 -12.22 -9.90 29.61
CA LYS A 213 -13.27 -9.52 30.57
C LYS A 213 -14.15 -8.39 30.04
N MET A 214 -13.87 -7.90 28.83
CA MET A 214 -14.53 -6.75 28.25
C MET A 214 -15.99 -7.02 27.93
N GLN A 215 -16.88 -6.19 28.46
CA GLN A 215 -18.27 -6.12 28.07
C GLN A 215 -18.43 -5.06 26.99
N ILE A 216 -18.85 -5.46 25.81
CA ILE A 216 -19.06 -4.56 24.67
C ILE A 216 -20.40 -4.87 24.00
N TYR A 217 -21.23 -3.82 23.82
CA TYR A 217 -22.50 -3.88 23.12
C TYR A 217 -22.91 -2.52 22.59
N TRP A 218 -23.75 -2.49 21.58
CA TRP A 218 -24.35 -1.26 21.06
C TRP A 218 -25.62 -0.94 21.81
N LYS A 219 -25.76 0.31 22.28
CA LYS A 219 -26.98 0.85 22.85
C LYS A 219 -27.94 1.32 21.74
N ASP A 220 -27.40 1.94 20.73
CA ASP A 220 -28.02 2.34 19.47
C ASP A 220 -26.94 2.46 18.37
N ASP A 221 -27.29 2.96 17.18
CA ASP A 221 -26.33 3.03 16.07
C ASP A 221 -25.20 4.05 16.28
N HIS A 222 -25.36 4.99 17.22
CA HIS A 222 -24.38 6.04 17.51
C HIS A 222 -23.72 5.91 18.87
N CYS A 223 -24.11 4.92 19.67
CA CYS A 223 -23.60 4.76 21.03
C CYS A 223 -23.14 3.33 21.27
N LEU A 224 -21.81 3.15 21.37
CA LEU A 224 -21.16 1.92 21.77
C LEU A 224 -20.83 1.95 23.25
N VAL A 225 -21.17 0.89 23.97
CA VAL A 225 -20.86 0.75 25.41
C VAL A 225 -19.73 -0.24 25.59
N ILE A 226 -18.67 0.18 26.27
CA ILE A 226 -17.50 -0.65 26.63
C ILE A 226 -17.28 -0.52 28.14
N ASN A 227 -17.35 -1.63 28.86
CA ASN A 227 -17.15 -1.67 30.32
C ASN A 227 -18.00 -0.61 31.07
N ALA A 228 -19.29 -0.49 30.68
CA ALA A 228 -20.26 0.49 31.19
C ALA A 228 -19.97 1.98 30.85
N MET A 229 -18.96 2.29 30.04
CA MET A 229 -18.72 3.64 29.52
C MET A 229 -19.32 3.75 28.11
N GLU A 230 -19.97 4.89 27.85
CA GLU A 230 -20.60 5.20 26.54
C GLU A 230 -19.60 5.94 25.65
N TYR A 231 -19.52 5.53 24.38
CA TYR A 231 -18.69 6.12 23.33
C TYR A 231 -19.57 6.53 22.16
N GLU A 232 -19.57 7.82 21.83
CA GLU A 232 -20.28 8.34 20.66
C GLU A 232 -19.54 8.03 19.36
N ILE A 233 -20.27 7.57 18.35
CA ILE A 233 -19.76 7.21 17.03
C ILE A 233 -20.30 8.20 16.00
N GLU A 234 -19.41 8.84 15.25
CA GLU A 234 -19.71 9.84 14.21
C GLU A 234 -20.00 9.23 12.82
#